data_e874267510881d0435cc6706d191d2a1
#
_entry.id   e874267510881d0435cc6706d191d2a1
#
_cell.length_a   1.000
_cell.length_b   1.000
_cell.length_c   1.000
_cell.angle_alpha   90.00
_cell.angle_beta   90.00
_cell.angle_gamma   90.00
#
_symmetry.space_group_name_H-M   'P 1'
#
loop_
_entity.id
_entity.type
_entity.pdbx_description
1 polymer ?
#
loop_
_entity_poly.entity_id
_entity_poly.type
_entity_poly.pdbx_seq_one_letter_code
_entity_poly.pdbx_strand_id
1 'polypeptide(L)'
;MTIKDIARLSGYGIGTVSRVLNNHPDVSEKARKKILSVIEENNFQPNSNARHLKMQSSSSVILIVKGTSNLLFADIVEQMQSLFLKNGENVSTYYIDEDANEVNYAIQLCRDRNPKGIVFLGGNLEYFKEDFCPHPHSLSFIDQQ
;
A
#
# COMPACT_ATOMS: atom_id res chain seq x y z
N MET A 1 16.55 -19.00 -6.53
CA MET A 1 16.48 -19.22 -5.08
C MET A 1 15.48 -18.27 -4.45
N THR A 2 14.68 -18.74 -3.52
CA THR A 2 13.59 -17.97 -2.87
C THR A 2 13.82 -17.92 -1.35
N ILE A 3 13.06 -17.07 -0.66
CA ILE A 3 13.08 -17.00 0.82
C ILE A 3 12.72 -18.35 1.46
N LYS A 4 11.91 -19.18 0.78
CA LYS A 4 11.57 -20.54 1.24
C LYS A 4 12.79 -21.46 1.21
N ASP A 5 13.66 -21.30 0.22
CA ASP A 5 14.89 -22.09 0.12
C ASP A 5 15.87 -21.71 1.22
N ILE A 6 16.03 -20.41 1.51
CA ILE A 6 16.85 -19.92 2.63
C ILE A 6 16.31 -20.44 3.97
N ALA A 7 14.99 -20.44 4.18
CA ALA A 7 14.37 -20.98 5.38
C ALA A 7 14.71 -22.47 5.56
N ARG A 8 14.59 -23.26 4.50
CA ARG A 8 14.94 -24.68 4.49
C ARG A 8 16.42 -24.92 4.79
N LEU A 9 17.32 -24.20 4.13
CA LEU A 9 18.77 -24.36 4.27
C LEU A 9 19.29 -23.89 5.64
N SER A 10 18.72 -22.84 6.18
CA SER A 10 19.10 -22.32 7.51
C SER A 10 18.49 -23.08 8.68
N GLY A 11 17.42 -23.86 8.42
CA GLY A 11 16.67 -24.57 9.46
C GLY A 11 15.73 -23.67 10.27
N TYR A 12 15.45 -22.44 9.80
CA TYR A 12 14.55 -21.51 10.46
C TYR A 12 13.28 -21.27 9.66
N GLY A 13 12.21 -20.86 10.33
CA GLY A 13 10.95 -20.53 9.67
C GLY A 13 11.06 -19.32 8.74
N ILE A 14 10.21 -19.27 7.70
CA ILE A 14 10.15 -18.16 6.73
C ILE A 14 9.99 -16.81 7.43
N GLY A 15 9.18 -16.74 8.50
CA GLY A 15 8.97 -15.53 9.29
C GLY A 15 10.26 -15.02 9.95
N THR A 16 11.11 -15.94 10.46
CA THR A 16 12.41 -15.59 11.06
C THR A 16 13.38 -15.10 10.01
N VAL A 17 13.45 -15.75 8.85
CA VAL A 17 14.28 -15.32 7.71
C VAL A 17 13.83 -13.92 7.25
N SER A 18 12.54 -13.70 7.12
CA SER A 18 11.99 -12.39 6.74
C SER A 18 12.37 -11.29 7.75
N ARG A 19 12.32 -11.56 9.05
CA ARG A 19 12.75 -10.61 10.10
C ARG A 19 14.23 -10.30 10.01
N VAL A 20 15.09 -11.28 9.75
CA VAL A 20 16.54 -11.07 9.53
C VAL A 20 16.78 -10.17 8.32
N LEU A 21 16.14 -10.47 7.19
CA LEU A 21 16.24 -9.68 5.97
C LEU A 21 15.75 -8.23 6.13
N ASN A 22 14.80 -8.01 7.03
CA ASN A 22 14.25 -6.68 7.37
C ASN A 22 14.96 -6.04 8.56
N ASN A 23 16.07 -6.62 9.02
CA ASN A 23 16.85 -6.13 10.16
C ASN A 23 16.05 -5.90 11.44
N HIS A 24 15.04 -6.75 11.67
CA HIS A 24 14.16 -6.65 12.83
C HIS A 24 14.95 -6.96 14.12
N PRO A 25 14.78 -6.18 15.22
CA PRO A 25 15.52 -6.39 16.46
C PRO A 25 15.16 -7.71 17.17
N ASP A 26 13.98 -8.23 16.96
CA ASP A 26 13.38 -9.38 17.61
C ASP A 26 13.87 -10.74 17.06
N VAL A 27 15.17 -10.85 16.73
CA VAL A 27 15.78 -12.08 16.26
C VAL A 27 17.04 -12.34 17.04
N SER A 28 17.19 -13.57 17.57
CA SER A 28 18.41 -13.94 18.31
C SER A 28 19.65 -13.84 17.43
N GLU A 29 20.77 -13.43 18.03
CA GLU A 29 22.08 -13.32 17.35
C GLU A 29 22.49 -14.63 16.65
N LYS A 30 22.21 -15.76 17.28
CA LYS A 30 22.47 -17.09 16.73
C LYS A 30 21.70 -17.33 15.43
N ALA A 31 20.41 -17.00 15.42
CA ALA A 31 19.56 -17.14 14.24
C ALA A 31 19.99 -16.18 13.13
N ARG A 32 20.29 -14.94 13.50
CA ARG A 32 20.77 -13.92 12.56
C ARG A 32 22.05 -14.35 11.86
N LYS A 33 23.08 -14.75 12.60
CA LYS A 33 24.36 -15.21 12.04
C LYS A 33 24.18 -16.40 11.11
N LYS A 34 23.40 -17.41 11.51
CA LYS A 34 23.17 -18.60 10.70
C LYS A 34 22.43 -18.28 9.39
N ILE A 35 21.40 -17.45 9.44
CA ILE A 35 20.64 -17.06 8.26
C ILE A 35 21.49 -16.22 7.30
N LEU A 36 22.27 -15.25 7.82
CA LEU A 36 23.16 -14.44 7.00
C LEU A 36 24.25 -15.27 6.32
N SER A 37 24.86 -16.23 7.00
CA SER A 37 25.82 -17.16 6.40
C SER A 37 25.22 -17.93 5.22
N VAL A 38 24.00 -18.47 5.38
CA VAL A 38 23.31 -19.16 4.29
C VAL A 38 22.98 -18.22 3.12
N ILE A 39 22.61 -16.98 3.39
CA ILE A 39 22.35 -15.97 2.36
C ILE A 39 23.62 -15.67 1.55
N GLU A 40 24.76 -15.47 2.22
CA GLU A 40 26.07 -15.20 1.59
C GLU A 40 26.58 -16.41 0.79
N GLU A 41 26.57 -17.60 1.37
CA GLU A 41 26.98 -18.85 0.73
C GLU A 41 26.23 -19.15 -0.58
N ASN A 42 24.98 -18.73 -0.64
CA ASN A 42 24.11 -18.98 -1.79
C ASN A 42 23.92 -17.76 -2.70
N ASN A 43 24.65 -16.65 -2.47
CA ASN A 43 24.47 -15.39 -3.18
C ASN A 43 23.00 -14.98 -3.31
N PHE A 44 22.20 -15.22 -2.27
CA PHE A 44 20.80 -14.91 -2.31
C PHE A 44 20.59 -13.39 -2.21
N GLN A 45 20.01 -12.82 -3.26
CA GLN A 45 19.52 -11.45 -3.23
C GLN A 45 18.01 -11.44 -3.04
N PRO A 46 17.50 -10.81 -1.96
CA PRO A 46 16.07 -10.61 -1.80
C PRO A 46 15.51 -9.91 -3.04
N ASN A 47 14.42 -10.41 -3.58
CA ASN A 47 13.78 -9.78 -4.73
C ASN A 47 13.34 -8.36 -4.34
N SER A 48 14.17 -7.37 -4.67
CA SER A 48 13.92 -5.96 -4.41
C SER A 48 12.62 -5.48 -5.06
N ASN A 49 12.25 -6.04 -6.22
CA ASN A 49 11.02 -5.69 -6.91
C ASN A 49 9.76 -6.10 -6.12
N ALA A 50 9.76 -7.29 -5.49
CA ALA A 50 8.65 -7.70 -4.61
C ALA A 50 8.60 -6.84 -3.34
N ARG A 51 9.75 -6.38 -2.84
CA ARG A 51 9.86 -5.48 -1.69
C ARG A 51 9.41 -4.07 -2.05
N HIS A 52 9.82 -3.55 -3.20
CA HIS A 52 9.38 -2.25 -3.72
C HIS A 52 7.88 -2.24 -4.04
N LEU A 53 7.34 -3.30 -4.64
CA LEU A 53 5.89 -3.45 -4.84
C LEU A 53 5.12 -3.47 -3.52
N LYS A 54 5.63 -4.16 -2.50
CA LYS A 54 5.00 -4.21 -1.18
C LYS A 54 5.15 -2.89 -0.42
N MET A 55 6.25 -2.17 -0.57
CA MET A 55 6.46 -0.84 0.02
C MET A 55 5.67 0.24 -0.72
N GLN A 56 5.57 0.18 -2.05
CA GLN A 56 4.72 1.08 -2.82
C GLN A 56 3.22 0.84 -2.56
N SER A 57 2.82 -0.40 -2.28
CA SER A 57 1.40 -0.70 -1.99
C SER A 57 0.97 -0.35 -0.57
N SER A 58 1.89 -0.24 0.39
CA SER A 58 1.52 -0.08 1.81
C SER A 58 1.61 1.35 2.37
N SER A 59 1.96 2.34 1.55
CA SER A 59 2.23 3.69 2.05
C SER A 59 1.69 4.83 1.17
N SER A 60 0.75 4.57 0.27
CA SER A 60 0.17 5.62 -0.56
C SER A 60 -1.24 6.00 -0.10
N VAL A 61 -1.53 7.28 -0.18
CA VAL A 61 -2.90 7.78 -0.13
C VAL A 61 -3.49 7.66 -1.53
N ILE A 62 -4.74 7.25 -1.62
CA ILE A 62 -5.46 7.13 -2.89
C ILE A 62 -6.47 8.28 -3.00
N LEU A 63 -6.44 8.99 -4.13
CA LEU A 63 -7.48 9.93 -4.52
C LEU A 63 -8.36 9.26 -5.58
N ILE A 64 -9.65 9.16 -5.33
CA ILE A 64 -10.66 8.71 -6.31
C ILE A 64 -11.45 9.93 -6.74
N VAL A 65 -11.36 10.27 -8.02
CA VAL A 65 -12.01 11.43 -8.63
C VAL A 65 -13.12 10.96 -9.54
N LYS A 66 -14.35 11.31 -9.22
CA LYS A 66 -15.52 10.98 -10.02
C LYS A 66 -15.83 12.06 -11.03
N GLY A 67 -15.82 11.71 -12.31
CA GLY A 67 -15.94 12.64 -13.43
C GLY A 67 -14.61 13.27 -13.82
N THR A 68 -14.37 13.34 -15.12
CA THR A 68 -13.10 13.86 -15.69
C THR A 68 -13.17 15.32 -16.11
N SER A 69 -14.36 15.91 -16.12
CA SER A 69 -14.63 17.23 -16.70
C SER A 69 -14.70 18.37 -15.68
N ASN A 70 -14.52 18.10 -14.40
CA ASN A 70 -14.65 19.10 -13.36
C ASN A 70 -13.30 19.79 -13.08
N LEU A 71 -13.14 21.01 -13.58
CA LEU A 71 -11.94 21.83 -13.39
C LEU A 71 -11.61 22.10 -11.92
N LEU A 72 -12.62 22.21 -11.06
CA LEU A 72 -12.39 22.40 -9.63
C LEU A 72 -11.70 21.18 -9.01
N PHE A 73 -12.07 19.98 -9.42
CA PHE A 73 -11.40 18.77 -8.94
C PHE A 73 -9.95 18.69 -9.42
N ALA A 74 -9.65 19.17 -10.62
CA ALA A 74 -8.28 19.22 -11.11
C ALA A 74 -7.38 20.10 -10.21
N ASP A 75 -7.84 21.28 -9.82
CA ASP A 75 -7.12 22.19 -8.93
C ASP A 75 -6.94 21.57 -7.53
N ILE A 76 -7.97 20.92 -7.00
CA ILE A 76 -7.91 20.25 -5.70
C ILE A 76 -6.90 19.10 -5.74
N VAL A 77 -6.92 18.28 -6.79
CA VAL A 77 -5.99 17.15 -6.96
C VAL A 77 -4.55 17.67 -6.99
N GLU A 78 -4.26 18.73 -7.75
CA GLU A 78 -2.92 19.30 -7.84
C GLU A 78 -2.42 19.81 -6.48
N GLN A 79 -3.27 20.54 -5.74
CA GLN A 79 -2.94 21.03 -4.41
C GLN A 79 -2.72 19.88 -3.42
N MET A 80 -3.57 18.87 -3.44
CA MET A 80 -3.44 17.70 -2.57
C MET A 80 -2.18 16.90 -2.88
N GLN A 81 -1.88 16.66 -4.15
CA GLN A 81 -0.65 15.95 -4.55
C GLN A 81 0.59 16.71 -4.06
N SER A 82 0.61 18.05 -4.23
CA SER A 82 1.71 18.88 -3.75
C SER A 82 1.86 18.84 -2.23
N LEU A 83 0.74 18.88 -1.49
CA LEU A 83 0.73 18.83 -0.03
C LEU A 83 1.24 17.49 0.50
N PHE A 84 0.75 16.37 -0.04
CA PHE A 84 1.18 15.04 0.36
C PHE A 84 2.66 14.81 0.04
N LEU A 85 3.12 15.22 -1.14
CA LEU A 85 4.52 15.10 -1.53
C LEU A 85 5.45 15.89 -0.60
N LYS A 86 5.06 17.10 -0.19
CA LYS A 86 5.83 17.91 0.79
C LYS A 86 5.94 17.21 2.16
N ASN A 87 4.96 16.39 2.51
CA ASN A 87 4.96 15.62 3.76
C ASN A 87 5.57 14.21 3.61
N GLY A 88 6.21 13.91 2.48
CA GLY A 88 6.85 12.62 2.22
C GLY A 88 5.88 11.47 1.94
N GLU A 89 4.62 11.78 1.62
CA GLU A 89 3.59 10.79 1.32
C GLU A 89 3.42 10.62 -0.20
N ASN A 90 3.27 9.36 -0.62
CA ASN A 90 2.95 9.06 -2.01
C ASN A 90 1.43 9.12 -2.22
N VAL A 91 1.02 9.66 -3.35
CA VAL A 91 -0.38 9.76 -3.75
C VAL A 91 -0.58 9.10 -5.10
N SER A 92 -1.64 8.31 -5.20
CA SER A 92 -2.10 7.73 -6.47
C SER A 92 -3.50 8.25 -6.78
N THR A 93 -3.68 8.85 -7.94
CA THR A 93 -4.97 9.41 -8.36
C THR A 93 -5.62 8.49 -9.40
N TYR A 94 -6.88 8.18 -9.18
CA TYR A 94 -7.72 7.37 -10.06
C TYR A 94 -8.94 8.17 -10.48
N TYR A 95 -9.14 8.29 -11.77
CA TYR A 95 -10.33 8.91 -12.35
C TYR A 95 -11.32 7.82 -12.73
N ILE A 96 -12.54 7.96 -12.30
CA ILE A 96 -13.63 7.05 -12.61
C ILE A 96 -14.78 7.79 -13.29
N ASP A 97 -15.58 7.05 -14.07
CA ASP A 97 -16.73 7.61 -14.76
C ASP A 97 -17.80 8.10 -13.77
N GLU A 98 -18.63 9.06 -14.21
CA GLU A 98 -19.69 9.64 -13.37
C GLU A 98 -20.74 8.60 -12.92
N ASP A 99 -20.96 7.57 -13.73
CA ASP A 99 -21.90 6.49 -13.42
C ASP A 99 -21.27 5.34 -12.61
N ALA A 100 -19.95 5.35 -12.42
CA ALA A 100 -19.26 4.30 -11.69
C ALA A 100 -19.59 4.33 -10.20
N ASN A 101 -19.63 3.15 -9.56
CA ASN A 101 -19.74 3.03 -8.12
C ASN A 101 -18.35 3.16 -7.49
N GLU A 102 -18.07 4.32 -6.92
CA GLU A 102 -16.79 4.67 -6.30
C GLU A 102 -16.44 3.79 -5.10
N VAL A 103 -17.46 3.32 -4.37
CA VAL A 103 -17.28 2.45 -3.20
C VAL A 103 -16.79 1.07 -3.61
N ASN A 104 -17.39 0.47 -4.64
CA ASN A 104 -16.93 -0.82 -5.16
C ASN A 104 -15.50 -0.72 -5.71
N TYR A 105 -15.17 0.38 -6.39
CA TYR A 105 -13.83 0.63 -6.89
C TYR A 105 -12.82 0.78 -5.75
N ALA A 106 -13.17 1.52 -4.70
CA ALA A 106 -12.36 1.68 -3.51
C ALA A 106 -12.09 0.36 -2.77
N ILE A 107 -13.12 -0.49 -2.64
CA ILE A 107 -12.97 -1.82 -2.02
C ILE A 107 -11.96 -2.66 -2.78
N GLN A 108 -12.00 -2.64 -4.11
CA GLN A 108 -11.03 -3.36 -4.93
C GLN A 108 -9.61 -2.80 -4.73
N LEU A 109 -9.44 -1.48 -4.74
CA LEU A 109 -8.15 -0.84 -4.48
C LEU A 109 -7.61 -1.15 -3.08
N CYS A 110 -8.47 -1.21 -2.06
CA CYS A 110 -8.06 -1.61 -0.71
C CYS A 110 -7.50 -3.04 -0.67
N ARG A 111 -8.12 -3.98 -1.39
CA ARG A 111 -7.65 -5.37 -1.47
C ARG A 111 -6.31 -5.49 -2.19
N ASP A 112 -6.16 -4.74 -3.30
CA ASP A 112 -4.99 -4.86 -4.18
C ASP A 112 -3.80 -4.05 -3.67
N ARG A 113 -4.04 -2.90 -3.04
CA ARG A 113 -3.02 -1.90 -2.73
C ARG A 113 -2.80 -1.63 -1.25
N ASN A 114 -3.76 -1.96 -0.39
CA ASN A 114 -3.72 -1.69 1.05
C ASN A 114 -3.25 -0.25 1.38
N PRO A 115 -3.97 0.78 0.91
CA PRO A 115 -3.57 2.18 1.06
C PRO A 115 -3.64 2.64 2.52
N LYS A 116 -2.92 3.71 2.87
CA LYS A 116 -3.04 4.40 4.16
C LYS A 116 -4.39 5.07 4.36
N GLY A 117 -4.98 5.55 3.28
CA GLY A 117 -6.27 6.22 3.28
C GLY A 117 -6.77 6.45 1.86
N ILE A 118 -8.05 6.70 1.73
CA ILE A 118 -8.71 7.03 0.47
C ILE A 118 -9.46 8.34 0.64
N VAL A 119 -9.28 9.23 -0.33
CA VAL A 119 -10.03 10.49 -0.44
C VAL A 119 -10.90 10.42 -1.68
N PHE A 120 -12.16 10.71 -1.52
CA PHE A 120 -13.11 10.79 -2.62
C PHE A 120 -13.35 12.25 -2.99
N LEU A 121 -13.22 12.56 -4.28
CA LEU A 121 -13.59 13.84 -4.87
C LEU A 121 -14.80 13.62 -5.78
N GLY A 122 -15.96 14.06 -5.33
CA GLY A 122 -17.25 13.72 -5.91
C GLY A 122 -17.66 12.28 -5.57
N GLY A 123 -18.94 12.03 -5.57
CA GLY A 123 -19.47 10.70 -5.32
C GLY A 123 -20.94 10.73 -4.89
N ASN A 124 -21.54 9.57 -4.76
CA ASN A 124 -22.89 9.43 -4.30
C ASN A 124 -22.90 8.86 -2.87
N LEU A 125 -23.33 9.66 -1.90
CA LEU A 125 -23.43 9.26 -0.50
C LEU A 125 -24.26 8.00 -0.26
N GLU A 126 -25.20 7.70 -1.16
CA GLU A 126 -26.04 6.49 -1.06
C GLU A 126 -25.25 5.19 -1.20
N TYR A 127 -24.04 5.25 -1.82
CA TYR A 127 -23.16 4.09 -1.95
C TYR A 127 -22.34 3.81 -0.68
N PHE A 128 -22.22 4.80 0.22
CA PHE A 128 -21.52 4.69 1.49
C PHE A 128 -22.45 4.17 2.57
N LYS A 129 -22.55 2.85 2.70
CA LYS A 129 -23.31 2.19 3.75
C LYS A 129 -22.39 1.87 4.95
N GLU A 130 -22.99 1.63 6.12
CA GLU A 130 -22.28 1.41 7.38
C GLU A 130 -21.22 0.28 7.32
N ASP A 131 -21.38 -0.70 6.43
CA ASP A 131 -20.47 -1.84 6.26
C ASP A 131 -19.27 -1.57 5.34
N PHE A 132 -19.09 -0.34 4.87
CA PHE A 132 -18.03 -0.02 3.88
C PHE A 132 -16.60 -0.14 4.42
N CYS A 133 -16.38 -0.03 5.72
CA CYS A 133 -15.04 0.08 6.28
C CYS A 133 -14.59 -1.22 6.99
N PRO A 134 -14.01 -2.21 6.26
CA PRO A 134 -13.46 -3.42 6.90
C PRO A 134 -12.14 -3.17 7.63
N HIS A 135 -11.52 -1.99 7.49
CA HIS A 135 -10.25 -1.62 8.12
C HIS A 135 -10.26 -0.15 8.59
N PRO A 136 -9.48 0.18 9.65
CA PRO A 136 -9.44 1.53 10.22
C PRO A 136 -8.62 2.50 9.36
N HIS A 137 -8.97 2.64 8.09
CA HIS A 137 -8.38 3.65 7.23
C HIS A 137 -9.19 4.94 7.33
N SER A 138 -8.50 6.08 7.39
CA SER A 138 -9.14 7.39 7.38
C SER A 138 -9.82 7.60 6.02
N LEU A 139 -11.12 7.77 6.01
CA LEU A 139 -11.90 8.17 4.84
C LEU A 139 -12.17 9.66 4.93
N SER A 140 -11.86 10.39 3.87
CA SER A 140 -12.24 11.79 3.72
C SER A 140 -13.09 11.94 2.47
N PHE A 141 -14.20 12.60 2.60
CA PHE A 141 -15.15 12.85 1.54
C PHE A 141 -15.25 14.35 1.27
N ILE A 142 -15.12 14.75 0.01
CA ILE A 142 -15.34 16.11 -0.45
C ILE A 142 -16.40 16.06 -1.53
N ASP A 143 -17.58 16.55 -1.20
CA ASP A 143 -18.71 16.67 -2.12
C ASP A 143 -18.97 18.14 -2.44
N GLN A 144 -19.50 18.38 -3.63
CA GLN A 144 -20.08 19.66 -4.00
C GLN A 144 -21.61 19.56 -3.84
N GLN A 145 -22.17 20.32 -2.92
CA GLN A 145 -23.58 20.65 -2.93
C GLN A 145 -23.86 21.75 -3.94
#